data_7086ef312206d42782419e7a5fcdd1bd
#
_entry.id   7086ef312206d42782419e7a5fcdd1bd
#
_cell.length_a   1.000
_cell.length_b   1.000
_cell.length_c   1.000
_cell.angle_alpha   90.00
_cell.angle_beta   90.00
_cell.angle_gamma   90.00
#
_symmetry.space_group_name_H-M   'P 1'
#
loop_
_entity.id
_entity.type
_entity.pdbx_description
1 polymer ?
#
loop_
_entity_poly.entity_id
_entity_poly.type
_entity_poly.pdbx_seq_one_letter_code
_entity_poly.pdbx_strand_id
1 'polypeptide(L)'
;LSLVEADIREVVYQSVILFQSKATSKQLELDISLDENIPARVMVDDHRIKQIITNLVSNAVKFTEQGYISVDVSYEEALEQGRGSLTFLIKDSGIGIERDKLATIFEPFTQEDEGVSRQFGGTGLGLAICRQLVSMMGGKLVATSTKGVGTCFGFSIEVEALPLFGWHSDVVKRGLFICDNYAYAEQIVQECRLAQIELVGVNSLSEAKVLDEDFDVIFLCNDGQMDIDSCLSELAEVYDVRRVVVCQHHLTSSYTNAENVHAVLTQPFLGNRFKHAIEELAKVEKNTLRDNVTNIASRAESKISRTHRRILIAEDNLMNQKIASFFLDKAGYDYLITSNGQEALDAITKGEQFDAILMDCMMPVMDGLTATKEIRRWEKKVGCKKTTIIALTASVLEEDIHNCFAAGMDAYLPKPYKSNQLFELFNELKLA
;
A
#
# COMPACT_ATOMS: atom_id res chain seq x y z
N LEU A 1 4.95 -23.59 -9.70
CA LEU A 1 4.59 -22.26 -10.16
C LEU A 1 3.10 -22.15 -10.35
N SER A 2 2.51 -21.07 -9.89
CA SER A 2 1.11 -20.72 -10.10
C SER A 2 1.05 -19.48 -10.99
N LEU A 3 0.91 -19.68 -12.31
CA LEU A 3 0.83 -18.56 -13.24
C LEU A 3 -0.53 -17.87 -13.11
N VAL A 4 -0.49 -16.57 -12.91
CA VAL A 4 -1.66 -15.70 -12.86
C VAL A 4 -1.45 -14.47 -13.73
N GLU A 5 -2.54 -13.85 -14.15
CA GLU A 5 -2.49 -12.56 -14.80
C GLU A 5 -2.08 -11.48 -13.79
N ALA A 6 -0.99 -10.76 -14.05
CA ALA A 6 -0.46 -9.74 -13.14
C ALA A 6 0.04 -8.49 -13.88
N ASP A 7 -0.07 -7.35 -13.23
CA ASP A 7 0.63 -6.12 -13.57
C ASP A 7 1.99 -6.11 -12.85
N ILE A 8 3.06 -6.27 -13.60
CA ILE A 8 4.43 -6.32 -13.05
C ILE A 8 4.81 -5.04 -12.34
N ARG A 9 4.34 -3.91 -12.83
CA ARG A 9 4.63 -2.60 -12.22
C ARG A 9 4.07 -2.52 -10.80
N GLU A 10 2.85 -2.99 -10.62
CA GLU A 10 2.21 -3.08 -9.30
C GLU A 10 2.91 -4.10 -8.39
N VAL A 11 3.32 -5.25 -8.94
CA VAL A 11 4.07 -6.29 -8.21
C VAL A 11 5.39 -5.73 -7.66
N VAL A 12 6.15 -5.01 -8.51
CA VAL A 12 7.42 -4.37 -8.12
C VAL A 12 7.19 -3.30 -7.07
N TYR A 13 6.28 -2.39 -7.32
CA TYR A 13 5.97 -1.30 -6.40
C TYR A 13 5.57 -1.82 -5.02
N GLN A 14 4.63 -2.76 -4.93
CA GLN A 14 4.20 -3.36 -3.66
C GLN A 14 5.35 -4.04 -2.91
N SER A 15 6.29 -4.63 -3.64
CA SER A 15 7.44 -5.30 -3.03
C SER A 15 8.46 -4.32 -2.46
N VAL A 16 8.67 -3.18 -3.11
CA VAL A 16 9.70 -2.19 -2.75
C VAL A 16 9.20 -1.23 -1.68
N ILE A 17 7.93 -0.79 -1.75
CA ILE A 17 7.36 0.20 -0.81
C ILE A 17 7.39 -0.27 0.66
N LEU A 18 7.41 -1.58 0.90
CA LEU A 18 7.56 -2.16 2.24
C LEU A 18 8.83 -1.71 2.95
N PHE A 19 9.86 -1.32 2.19
CA PHE A 19 11.15 -0.90 2.72
C PHE A 19 11.33 0.61 2.80
N GLN A 20 10.36 1.38 2.32
CA GLN A 20 10.41 2.85 2.28
C GLN A 20 10.72 3.47 3.64
N SER A 21 9.95 3.10 4.67
CA SER A 21 10.16 3.63 6.03
C SER A 21 11.56 3.35 6.56
N LYS A 22 12.10 2.14 6.30
CA LYS A 22 13.42 1.74 6.73
C LYS A 22 14.53 2.44 5.92
N ALA A 23 14.34 2.63 4.63
CA ALA A 23 15.25 3.39 3.78
C ALA A 23 15.29 4.86 4.24
N THR A 24 14.13 5.50 4.45
CA THR A 24 14.03 6.87 4.96
C THR A 24 14.70 7.03 6.32
N SER A 25 14.52 6.08 7.26
CA SER A 25 15.17 6.12 8.58
C SER A 25 16.70 6.06 8.50
N LYS A 26 17.25 5.48 7.44
CA LYS A 26 18.68 5.42 7.13
C LYS A 26 19.13 6.53 6.17
N GLN A 27 18.25 7.42 5.73
CA GLN A 27 18.51 8.46 4.73
C GLN A 27 19.01 7.89 3.38
N LEU A 28 18.52 6.72 2.99
CA LEU A 28 18.80 6.09 1.72
C LEU A 28 17.80 6.57 0.66
N GLU A 29 18.32 6.87 -0.53
CA GLU A 29 17.48 7.07 -1.71
C GLU A 29 17.00 5.69 -2.20
N LEU A 30 15.69 5.52 -2.35
CA LEU A 30 15.07 4.29 -2.86
C LEU A 30 14.29 4.63 -4.12
N ASP A 31 14.81 4.19 -5.27
CA ASP A 31 14.27 4.49 -6.58
C ASP A 31 13.72 3.25 -7.30
N ILE A 32 12.68 3.46 -8.13
CA ILE A 32 12.06 2.43 -8.97
C ILE A 32 11.99 2.97 -10.39
N SER A 33 12.71 2.32 -11.29
CA SER A 33 12.70 2.63 -12.73
C SER A 33 12.00 1.50 -13.49
N LEU A 34 10.93 1.82 -14.18
CA LEU A 34 10.11 0.88 -14.93
C LEU A 34 10.11 1.27 -16.41
N ASP A 35 10.52 0.36 -17.27
CA ASP A 35 10.49 0.54 -18.73
C ASP A 35 9.03 0.77 -19.19
N GLU A 36 8.84 1.76 -20.04
CA GLU A 36 7.54 2.09 -20.65
C GLU A 36 6.97 0.95 -21.52
N ASN A 37 7.85 0.10 -22.05
CA ASN A 37 7.46 -1.04 -22.90
C ASN A 37 6.96 -2.26 -22.11
N ILE A 38 7.02 -2.23 -20.77
CA ILE A 38 6.49 -3.34 -19.96
C ILE A 38 5.00 -3.52 -20.27
N PRO A 39 4.56 -4.73 -20.73
CA PRO A 39 3.16 -4.99 -20.97
C PRO A 39 2.32 -4.73 -19.74
N ALA A 40 1.13 -4.15 -19.91
CA ALA A 40 0.25 -3.85 -18.80
C ALA A 40 -0.16 -5.09 -18.00
N ARG A 41 -0.18 -6.25 -18.69
CA ARG A 41 -0.49 -7.54 -18.08
C ARG A 41 0.35 -8.66 -18.69
N VAL A 42 0.84 -9.53 -17.82
CA VAL A 42 1.63 -10.71 -18.19
C VAL A 42 1.19 -11.92 -17.36
N MET A 43 1.43 -13.12 -17.90
CA MET A 43 1.24 -14.39 -17.17
C MET A 43 2.49 -14.72 -16.36
N VAL A 44 2.42 -14.63 -15.04
CA VAL A 44 3.55 -14.90 -14.12
C VAL A 44 3.10 -15.47 -12.79
N ASP A 45 4.05 -16.01 -12.01
CA ASP A 45 3.85 -16.28 -10.58
C ASP A 45 4.24 -15.02 -9.77
N ASP A 46 3.25 -14.15 -9.56
CA ASP A 46 3.43 -12.85 -8.91
C ASP A 46 3.93 -12.98 -7.46
N HIS A 47 3.49 -14.02 -6.74
CA HIS A 47 3.94 -14.32 -5.39
C HIS A 47 5.44 -14.62 -5.33
N ARG A 48 5.95 -15.40 -6.30
CA ARG A 48 7.37 -15.73 -6.35
C ARG A 48 8.21 -14.53 -6.76
N ILE A 49 7.74 -13.71 -7.69
CA ILE A 49 8.40 -12.45 -8.05
C ILE A 49 8.47 -11.52 -6.82
N LYS A 50 7.36 -11.33 -6.11
CA LYS A 50 7.33 -10.56 -4.85
C LYS A 50 8.33 -11.09 -3.84
N GLN A 51 8.39 -12.41 -3.65
CA GLN A 51 9.33 -13.05 -2.73
C GLN A 51 10.79 -12.78 -3.11
N ILE A 52 11.13 -12.86 -4.41
CA ILE A 52 12.49 -12.59 -4.90
C ILE A 52 12.85 -11.12 -4.66
N ILE A 53 12.01 -10.17 -5.14
CA ILE A 53 12.27 -8.74 -5.02
C ILE A 53 12.39 -8.32 -3.55
N THR A 54 11.44 -8.76 -2.71
CA THR A 54 11.44 -8.45 -1.26
C THR A 54 12.73 -8.92 -0.59
N ASN A 55 13.22 -10.10 -0.94
CA ASN A 55 14.47 -10.63 -0.37
C ASN A 55 15.70 -9.84 -0.84
N LEU A 56 15.78 -9.52 -2.14
CA LEU A 56 16.91 -8.76 -2.69
C LEU A 56 16.92 -7.31 -2.17
N VAL A 57 15.76 -6.63 -2.14
CA VAL A 57 15.65 -5.27 -1.59
C VAL A 57 15.91 -5.24 -0.09
N SER A 58 15.44 -6.24 0.66
CA SER A 58 15.75 -6.37 2.10
C SER A 58 17.26 -6.44 2.35
N ASN A 59 17.98 -7.21 1.51
CA ASN A 59 19.44 -7.30 1.60
C ASN A 59 20.09 -5.96 1.23
N ALA A 60 19.65 -5.29 0.17
CA ALA A 60 20.14 -3.97 -0.22
C ALA A 60 20.00 -2.95 0.92
N VAL A 61 18.81 -2.83 1.52
CA VAL A 61 18.55 -1.92 2.68
C VAL A 61 19.38 -2.31 3.91
N LYS A 62 19.62 -3.61 4.11
CA LYS A 62 20.42 -4.14 5.23
C LYS A 62 21.88 -3.74 5.11
N PHE A 63 22.49 -3.90 3.93
CA PHE A 63 23.91 -3.75 3.69
C PHE A 63 24.33 -2.37 3.14
N THR A 64 23.36 -1.45 2.95
CA THR A 64 23.62 -0.05 2.61
C THR A 64 23.40 0.82 3.85
N GLU A 65 24.42 1.59 4.23
CA GLU A 65 24.32 2.54 5.33
C GLU A 65 24.04 3.96 4.84
N GLN A 66 24.58 4.33 3.68
CA GLN A 66 24.40 5.63 3.03
C GLN A 66 24.39 5.46 1.51
N GLY A 67 23.70 6.34 0.80
CA GLY A 67 23.62 6.36 -0.65
C GLY A 67 22.26 5.91 -1.17
N TYR A 68 22.23 5.00 -2.15
CA TYR A 68 21.01 4.68 -2.88
C TYR A 68 20.77 3.17 -3.07
N ILE A 69 19.52 2.86 -3.34
CA ILE A 69 19.06 1.55 -3.80
C ILE A 69 18.15 1.80 -5.00
N SER A 70 18.39 1.12 -6.13
CA SER A 70 17.50 1.18 -7.28
C SER A 70 16.97 -0.20 -7.66
N VAL A 71 15.71 -0.22 -8.11
CA VAL A 71 15.06 -1.38 -8.69
C VAL A 71 14.64 -1.02 -10.10
N ASP A 72 15.39 -1.55 -11.08
CA ASP A 72 15.16 -1.27 -12.49
C ASP A 72 14.51 -2.50 -13.13
N VAL A 73 13.44 -2.30 -13.88
CA VAL A 73 12.76 -3.37 -14.62
C VAL A 73 12.64 -2.97 -16.08
N SER A 74 13.09 -3.83 -16.97
CA SER A 74 12.98 -3.64 -18.41
C SER A 74 12.30 -4.82 -19.10
N TYR A 75 11.72 -4.56 -20.27
CA TYR A 75 11.06 -5.55 -21.07
C TYR A 75 11.63 -5.57 -22.48
N GLU A 76 11.92 -6.74 -22.99
CA GLU A 76 12.34 -6.96 -24.37
C GLU A 76 11.38 -7.93 -25.04
N GLU A 77 10.71 -7.46 -26.09
CA GLU A 77 9.75 -8.29 -26.84
C GLU A 77 10.51 -9.34 -27.66
N ALA A 78 10.06 -10.59 -27.59
CA ALA A 78 10.61 -11.65 -28.41
C ALA A 78 10.07 -11.59 -29.86
N LEU A 79 10.77 -12.26 -30.79
CA LEU A 79 10.33 -12.35 -32.19
C LEU A 79 8.96 -13.05 -32.35
N GLU A 80 8.59 -13.89 -31.38
CA GLU A 80 7.26 -14.49 -31.30
C GLU A 80 6.28 -13.50 -30.65
N GLN A 81 5.23 -13.12 -31.39
CA GLN A 81 4.20 -12.19 -30.87
C GLN A 81 3.61 -12.67 -29.54
N GLY A 82 3.51 -11.76 -28.59
CA GLY A 82 2.94 -12.02 -27.28
C GLY A 82 3.90 -12.67 -26.28
N ARG A 83 5.19 -12.81 -26.59
CA ARG A 83 6.22 -13.27 -25.66
C ARG A 83 7.32 -12.26 -25.54
N GLY A 84 7.99 -12.24 -24.40
CA GLY A 84 9.13 -11.40 -24.16
C GLY A 84 9.86 -11.76 -22.87
N SER A 85 10.90 -11.02 -22.58
CA SER A 85 11.75 -11.21 -21.40
C SER A 85 11.65 -9.99 -20.49
N LEU A 86 11.29 -10.23 -19.24
CA LEU A 86 11.38 -9.24 -18.16
C LEU A 86 12.73 -9.37 -17.46
N THR A 87 13.48 -8.30 -17.41
CA THR A 87 14.76 -8.23 -16.70
C THR A 87 14.62 -7.31 -15.49
N PHE A 88 15.02 -7.83 -14.33
CA PHE A 88 15.02 -7.13 -13.05
C PHE A 88 16.45 -6.90 -12.59
N LEU A 89 16.78 -5.67 -12.22
CA LEU A 89 18.09 -5.29 -11.65
C LEU A 89 17.85 -4.58 -10.32
N ILE A 90 18.39 -5.14 -9.25
CA ILE A 90 18.38 -4.53 -7.93
C ILE A 90 19.79 -4.11 -7.58
N LYS A 91 20.03 -2.80 -7.52
CA LYS A 91 21.35 -2.19 -7.28
C LYS A 91 21.37 -1.50 -5.94
N ASP A 92 22.47 -1.65 -5.23
CA ASP A 92 22.76 -0.93 -4.01
C ASP A 92 24.17 -0.31 -4.04
N SER A 93 24.35 0.78 -3.32
CA SER A 93 25.65 1.45 -3.10
C SER A 93 26.27 1.04 -1.76
N GLY A 94 25.98 -0.16 -1.29
CA GLY A 94 26.41 -0.67 0.01
C GLY A 94 27.87 -1.14 0.05
N ILE A 95 28.16 -1.96 1.05
CA ILE A 95 29.53 -2.45 1.33
C ILE A 95 30.13 -3.29 0.20
N GLY A 96 29.33 -3.79 -0.75
CA GLY A 96 29.76 -4.68 -1.81
C GLY A 96 30.28 -6.03 -1.30
N ILE A 97 30.55 -6.95 -2.23
CA ILE A 97 30.96 -8.35 -1.98
C ILE A 97 32.32 -8.60 -2.59
N GLU A 98 33.19 -9.31 -1.90
CA GLU A 98 34.49 -9.71 -2.40
C GLU A 98 34.35 -10.70 -3.55
N ARG A 99 35.26 -10.61 -4.53
CA ARG A 99 35.18 -11.37 -5.78
C ARG A 99 35.23 -12.87 -5.59
N ASP A 100 35.98 -13.35 -4.62
CA ASP A 100 36.11 -14.76 -4.27
C ASP A 100 34.85 -15.33 -3.62
N LYS A 101 34.06 -14.48 -2.94
CA LYS A 101 32.81 -14.84 -2.29
C LYS A 101 31.59 -14.81 -3.22
N LEU A 102 31.64 -14.07 -4.36
CA LEU A 102 30.52 -13.97 -5.31
C LEU A 102 30.02 -15.32 -5.84
N ALA A 103 30.87 -16.32 -5.93
CA ALA A 103 30.47 -17.66 -6.37
C ALA A 103 29.68 -18.43 -5.32
N THR A 104 29.94 -18.19 -4.03
CA THR A 104 29.39 -18.95 -2.91
C THR A 104 28.20 -18.28 -2.22
N ILE A 105 27.92 -16.98 -2.44
CA ILE A 105 26.79 -16.26 -1.79
C ILE A 105 25.42 -16.88 -2.08
N PHE A 106 25.31 -17.68 -3.12
CA PHE A 106 24.09 -18.40 -3.47
C PHE A 106 23.98 -19.79 -2.86
N GLU A 107 25.00 -20.25 -2.12
CA GLU A 107 24.95 -21.54 -1.42
C GLU A 107 24.19 -21.41 -0.12
N PRO A 108 23.37 -22.40 0.26
CA PRO A 108 22.62 -22.37 1.52
C PRO A 108 23.55 -22.24 2.73
N PHE A 109 23.12 -21.42 3.72
CA PHE A 109 23.84 -21.20 4.98
C PHE A 109 25.21 -20.49 4.85
N THR A 110 25.52 -19.91 3.69
CA THR A 110 26.74 -19.11 3.50
C THR A 110 26.54 -17.71 4.04
N GLN A 111 27.44 -17.25 4.90
CA GLN A 111 27.50 -15.90 5.46
C GLN A 111 28.91 -15.35 5.31
N GLU A 112 29.02 -14.04 5.04
CA GLU A 112 30.29 -13.43 4.63
C GLU A 112 31.39 -13.43 5.72
N ASP A 113 31.02 -13.30 7.03
CA ASP A 113 31.95 -13.39 8.17
C ASP A 113 31.21 -13.52 9.51
N GLU A 114 31.82 -14.20 10.49
CA GLU A 114 31.31 -14.32 11.87
C GLU A 114 31.13 -12.97 12.60
N GLY A 115 31.86 -11.93 12.18
CA GLY A 115 31.75 -10.56 12.74
C GLY A 115 30.52 -9.79 12.27
N VAL A 116 30.16 -9.91 10.99
CA VAL A 116 28.99 -9.26 10.35
C VAL A 116 27.70 -9.97 10.78
N SER A 117 27.77 -11.27 11.06
CA SER A 117 26.67 -12.08 11.56
C SER A 117 26.08 -11.59 12.90
N ARG A 118 26.90 -11.05 13.79
CA ARG A 118 26.44 -10.51 15.09
C ARG A 118 25.70 -9.19 14.98
N GLN A 119 26.00 -8.38 13.96
CA GLN A 119 25.46 -7.03 13.80
C GLN A 119 24.20 -7.02 12.94
N PHE A 120 24.06 -7.94 11.98
CA PHE A 120 23.00 -7.86 10.97
C PHE A 120 22.11 -9.11 10.86
N GLY A 121 22.35 -10.22 11.54
CA GLY A 121 21.53 -11.43 11.60
C GLY A 121 20.94 -11.93 10.26
N GLY A 122 20.77 -13.21 10.08
CA GLY A 122 20.12 -13.77 8.89
C GLY A 122 20.34 -15.30 8.82
N THR A 123 19.48 -16.04 8.15
CA THR A 123 19.58 -17.50 8.02
C THR A 123 20.56 -17.97 6.95
N GLY A 124 21.04 -17.07 6.07
CA GLY A 124 21.84 -17.43 4.89
C GLY A 124 21.08 -18.22 3.81
N LEU A 125 19.75 -18.31 3.92
CA LEU A 125 18.92 -19.07 2.98
C LEU A 125 18.31 -18.18 1.87
N GLY A 126 18.26 -16.87 2.06
CA GLY A 126 17.49 -15.97 1.20
C GLY A 126 17.95 -15.99 -0.27
N LEU A 127 19.25 -15.82 -0.54
CA LEU A 127 19.79 -15.82 -1.89
C LEU A 127 19.71 -17.21 -2.55
N ALA A 128 19.89 -18.28 -1.79
CA ALA A 128 19.71 -19.64 -2.30
C ALA A 128 18.27 -19.89 -2.74
N ILE A 129 17.28 -19.44 -1.95
CA ILE A 129 15.85 -19.50 -2.31
C ILE A 129 15.58 -18.67 -3.57
N CYS A 130 16.09 -17.44 -3.65
CA CYS A 130 15.93 -16.61 -4.84
C CYS A 130 16.48 -17.30 -6.10
N ARG A 131 17.69 -17.89 -6.02
CA ARG A 131 18.29 -18.63 -7.14
C ARG A 131 17.40 -19.79 -7.58
N GLN A 132 16.85 -20.55 -6.64
CA GLN A 132 15.96 -21.67 -6.93
C GLN A 132 14.66 -21.21 -7.56
N LEU A 133 14.02 -20.15 -7.03
CA LEU A 133 12.78 -19.60 -7.58
C LEU A 133 12.97 -19.07 -9.01
N VAL A 134 14.03 -18.28 -9.25
CA VAL A 134 14.38 -17.79 -10.59
C VAL A 134 14.63 -18.94 -11.56
N SER A 135 15.35 -19.98 -11.13
CA SER A 135 15.59 -21.19 -11.93
C SER A 135 14.29 -21.93 -12.27
N MET A 136 13.36 -22.04 -11.34
CA MET A 136 12.02 -22.62 -11.60
C MET A 136 11.21 -21.83 -12.61
N MET A 137 11.44 -20.52 -12.74
CA MET A 137 10.82 -19.61 -13.71
C MET A 137 11.58 -19.56 -15.04
N GLY A 138 12.55 -20.47 -15.25
CA GLY A 138 13.34 -20.55 -16.48
C GLY A 138 14.48 -19.52 -16.58
N GLY A 139 14.67 -18.70 -15.55
CA GLY A 139 15.67 -17.64 -15.50
C GLY A 139 16.98 -18.04 -14.83
N LYS A 140 17.89 -17.06 -14.74
CA LYS A 140 19.17 -17.18 -14.02
C LYS A 140 19.39 -15.95 -13.16
N LEU A 141 19.60 -16.14 -11.85
CA LEU A 141 20.00 -15.07 -10.94
C LEU A 141 21.51 -14.89 -11.00
N VAL A 142 21.97 -13.66 -11.25
CA VAL A 142 23.37 -13.26 -11.32
C VAL A 142 23.66 -12.13 -10.34
N ALA A 143 24.90 -12.01 -9.89
CA ALA A 143 25.37 -10.92 -9.06
C ALA A 143 26.65 -10.33 -9.63
N THR A 144 26.74 -9.01 -9.66
CA THR A 144 27.97 -8.26 -9.91
C THR A 144 28.19 -7.33 -8.73
N SER A 145 29.41 -7.31 -8.20
CA SER A 145 29.71 -6.49 -7.02
C SER A 145 31.17 -6.07 -6.99
N THR A 146 31.41 -4.94 -6.36
CA THR A 146 32.75 -4.46 -6.04
C THR A 146 32.77 -4.01 -4.60
N LYS A 147 33.69 -4.56 -3.80
CA LYS A 147 33.82 -4.23 -2.37
C LYS A 147 34.03 -2.72 -2.19
N GLY A 148 33.23 -2.11 -1.31
CA GLY A 148 33.21 -0.68 -1.03
C GLY A 148 32.48 0.19 -2.07
N VAL A 149 31.91 -0.40 -3.12
CA VAL A 149 31.17 0.34 -4.16
C VAL A 149 29.68 -0.02 -4.17
N GLY A 150 29.34 -1.30 -4.02
CA GLY A 150 27.99 -1.80 -4.01
C GLY A 150 27.80 -3.11 -4.76
N THR A 151 26.52 -3.54 -4.84
CA THR A 151 26.11 -4.79 -5.48
C THR A 151 24.98 -4.57 -6.45
N CYS A 152 24.96 -5.33 -7.53
CA CYS A 152 23.82 -5.45 -8.44
C CYS A 152 23.45 -6.92 -8.57
N PHE A 153 22.23 -7.27 -8.15
CA PHE A 153 21.59 -8.54 -8.44
C PHE A 153 20.68 -8.39 -9.64
N GLY A 154 20.80 -9.31 -10.60
CA GLY A 154 19.98 -9.29 -11.81
C GLY A 154 19.41 -10.66 -12.12
N PHE A 155 18.18 -10.70 -12.64
CA PHE A 155 17.59 -11.90 -13.21
C PHE A 155 16.63 -11.54 -14.35
N SER A 156 16.47 -12.46 -15.30
CA SER A 156 15.52 -12.33 -16.41
C SER A 156 14.64 -13.56 -16.44
N ILE A 157 13.36 -13.36 -16.77
CA ILE A 157 12.37 -14.41 -16.93
C ILE A 157 11.58 -14.20 -18.23
N GLU A 158 11.25 -15.29 -18.90
CA GLU A 158 10.35 -15.22 -20.03
C GLU A 158 8.90 -15.11 -19.56
N VAL A 159 8.13 -14.25 -20.22
CA VAL A 159 6.72 -14.01 -19.91
C VAL A 159 5.87 -14.00 -21.17
N GLU A 160 4.62 -14.38 -21.03
CA GLU A 160 3.59 -14.18 -22.03
C GLU A 160 2.89 -12.84 -21.75
N ALA A 161 3.02 -11.91 -22.71
CA ALA A 161 2.31 -10.64 -22.67
C ALA A 161 0.86 -10.86 -23.08
N LEU A 162 -0.07 -10.46 -22.23
CA LEU A 162 -1.49 -10.57 -22.56
C LEU A 162 -1.91 -9.38 -23.44
N PRO A 163 -2.78 -9.61 -24.44
CA PRO A 163 -3.29 -8.51 -25.24
C PRO A 163 -4.04 -7.52 -24.36
N LEU A 164 -3.76 -6.25 -24.58
CA LEU A 164 -4.51 -5.16 -23.95
C LEU A 164 -5.93 -5.17 -24.49
N PHE A 165 -6.84 -5.71 -23.72
CA PHE A 165 -8.24 -5.34 -23.90
C PHE A 165 -8.38 -3.96 -23.26
N GLY A 166 -8.42 -2.91 -24.09
CA GLY A 166 -8.72 -1.56 -23.63
C GLY A 166 -10.02 -1.60 -22.82
N TRP A 167 -9.96 -1.22 -21.57
CA TRP A 167 -11.17 -0.89 -20.84
C TRP A 167 -11.57 0.52 -21.27
N HIS A 168 -12.85 0.82 -21.32
CA HIS A 168 -13.30 2.19 -21.49
C HIS A 168 -14.22 2.56 -20.35
N SER A 169 -14.17 3.81 -19.98
CA SER A 169 -15.13 4.37 -19.04
C SER A 169 -16.35 4.86 -19.82
N ASP A 170 -17.52 4.35 -19.46
CA ASP A 170 -18.78 4.86 -20.05
C ASP A 170 -19.13 6.29 -19.56
N VAL A 171 -18.50 6.73 -18.46
CA VAL A 171 -18.83 7.95 -17.75
C VAL A 171 -17.74 9.01 -17.89
N VAL A 172 -16.46 8.64 -17.82
CA VAL A 172 -15.33 9.56 -17.94
C VAL A 172 -14.79 9.49 -19.37
N LYS A 173 -15.00 10.54 -20.15
CA LYS A 173 -14.56 10.65 -21.54
C LYS A 173 -13.48 11.70 -21.74
N ARG A 174 -13.50 12.79 -20.95
CA ARG A 174 -12.55 13.88 -21.05
C ARG A 174 -11.92 14.20 -19.71
N GLY A 175 -10.61 14.32 -19.71
CA GLY A 175 -9.81 14.66 -18.53
C GLY A 175 -8.97 15.92 -18.74
N LEU A 176 -8.87 16.75 -17.70
CA LEU A 176 -7.90 17.83 -17.61
C LEU A 176 -6.70 17.36 -16.78
N PHE A 177 -5.50 17.57 -17.28
CA PHE A 177 -4.27 17.21 -16.60
C PHE A 177 -3.45 18.47 -16.31
N ILE A 178 -3.24 18.79 -15.03
CA ILE A 178 -2.53 19.98 -14.57
C ILE A 178 -1.20 19.52 -13.98
N CYS A 179 -0.10 19.72 -14.69
CA CYS A 179 1.23 19.29 -14.28
C CYS A 179 2.32 20.09 -15.00
N ASP A 180 3.31 20.53 -14.25
CA ASP A 180 4.52 21.18 -14.77
C ASP A 180 5.69 20.19 -14.99
N ASN A 181 5.57 18.95 -14.48
CA ASN A 181 6.61 17.93 -14.56
C ASN A 181 6.25 16.81 -15.54
N TYR A 182 7.00 16.73 -16.64
CA TYR A 182 6.75 15.80 -17.75
C TYR A 182 6.82 14.31 -17.36
N ALA A 183 7.62 13.95 -16.35
CA ALA A 183 7.75 12.56 -15.90
C ALA A 183 6.47 11.96 -15.32
N TYR A 184 5.58 12.81 -14.77
CA TYR A 184 4.25 12.39 -14.33
C TYR A 184 3.26 12.28 -15.49
N ALA A 185 3.44 13.12 -16.52
CA ALA A 185 2.53 13.22 -17.64
C ALA A 185 2.43 11.91 -18.43
N GLU A 186 3.55 11.26 -18.70
CA GLU A 186 3.59 10.07 -19.55
C GLU A 186 2.74 8.94 -19.02
N GLN A 187 2.81 8.64 -17.72
CA GLN A 187 2.03 7.56 -17.12
C GLN A 187 0.52 7.84 -17.18
N ILE A 188 0.09 9.05 -16.83
CA ILE A 188 -1.33 9.42 -16.89
C ILE A 188 -1.83 9.45 -18.33
N VAL A 189 -1.04 9.97 -19.27
CA VAL A 189 -1.39 9.98 -20.70
C VAL A 189 -1.57 8.55 -21.23
N GLN A 190 -0.69 7.64 -20.84
CA GLN A 190 -0.77 6.23 -21.25
C GLN A 190 -2.03 5.57 -20.70
N GLU A 191 -2.35 5.74 -19.41
CA GLU A 191 -3.54 5.15 -18.81
C GLU A 191 -4.84 5.77 -19.35
N CYS A 192 -4.87 7.08 -19.57
CA CYS A 192 -6.00 7.73 -20.22
C CYS A 192 -6.22 7.21 -21.66
N ARG A 193 -5.14 7.00 -22.42
CA ARG A 193 -5.21 6.42 -23.76
C ARG A 193 -5.77 5.00 -23.73
N LEU A 194 -5.33 4.17 -22.78
CA LEU A 194 -5.85 2.81 -22.60
C LEU A 194 -7.32 2.80 -22.19
N ALA A 195 -7.74 3.78 -21.38
CA ALA A 195 -9.12 3.97 -20.95
C ALA A 195 -10.01 4.70 -21.99
N GLN A 196 -9.46 5.07 -23.15
CA GLN A 196 -10.12 5.89 -24.18
C GLN A 196 -10.63 7.25 -23.63
N ILE A 197 -9.90 7.84 -22.68
CA ILE A 197 -10.16 9.17 -22.12
C ILE A 197 -9.34 10.19 -22.92
N GLU A 198 -10.01 11.18 -23.52
CA GLU A 198 -9.36 12.31 -24.16
C GLU A 198 -8.75 13.22 -23.08
N LEU A 199 -7.43 13.43 -23.12
CA LEU A 199 -6.72 14.20 -22.10
C LEU A 199 -6.25 15.54 -22.66
N VAL A 200 -6.62 16.64 -21.97
CA VAL A 200 -6.11 17.99 -22.20
C VAL A 200 -5.08 18.31 -21.12
N GLY A 201 -3.84 18.56 -21.52
CA GLY A 201 -2.74 18.89 -20.60
C GLY A 201 -2.48 20.40 -20.54
N VAL A 202 -2.29 20.92 -19.33
CA VAL A 202 -1.86 22.30 -19.07
C VAL A 202 -0.73 22.31 -18.02
N ASN A 203 0.14 23.30 -18.08
CA ASN A 203 1.30 23.37 -17.20
C ASN A 203 1.03 24.15 -15.90
N SER A 204 -0.12 24.82 -15.79
CA SER A 204 -0.43 25.64 -14.62
C SER A 204 -1.92 25.75 -14.36
N LEU A 205 -2.27 26.09 -13.11
CA LEU A 205 -3.65 26.46 -12.72
C LEU A 205 -4.19 27.66 -13.51
N SER A 206 -3.32 28.62 -13.83
CA SER A 206 -3.71 29.80 -14.59
C SER A 206 -4.15 29.45 -16.01
N GLU A 207 -3.50 28.49 -16.65
CA GLU A 207 -3.90 27.95 -17.95
C GLU A 207 -5.21 27.16 -17.83
N ALA A 208 -5.35 26.34 -16.79
CA ALA A 208 -6.58 25.59 -16.54
C ALA A 208 -7.82 26.49 -16.40
N LYS A 209 -7.69 27.61 -15.68
CA LYS A 209 -8.80 28.55 -15.45
C LYS A 209 -9.30 29.30 -16.71
N VAL A 210 -8.49 29.34 -17.75
CA VAL A 210 -8.86 30.03 -19.02
C VAL A 210 -9.57 29.08 -19.99
N LEU A 211 -9.53 27.79 -19.73
CA LEU A 211 -10.25 26.80 -20.54
C LEU A 211 -11.75 26.91 -20.27
N ASP A 212 -12.51 27.25 -21.34
CA ASP A 212 -13.99 27.30 -21.31
C ASP A 212 -14.57 25.95 -21.75
N GLU A 213 -14.16 24.90 -21.06
CA GLU A 213 -14.51 23.51 -21.39
C GLU A 213 -14.82 22.69 -20.11
N ASP A 214 -15.79 21.77 -20.23
CA ASP A 214 -16.12 20.84 -19.15
C ASP A 214 -15.27 19.58 -19.20
N PHE A 215 -14.84 19.11 -18.03
CA PHE A 215 -14.06 17.88 -17.85
C PHE A 215 -14.73 16.93 -16.86
N ASP A 216 -14.70 15.64 -17.20
CA ASP A 216 -15.26 14.60 -16.36
C ASP A 216 -14.34 14.27 -15.17
N VAL A 217 -13.03 14.50 -15.34
CA VAL A 217 -12.00 14.28 -14.32
C VAL A 217 -10.89 15.31 -14.45
N ILE A 218 -10.33 15.73 -13.32
CA ILE A 218 -9.16 16.63 -13.26
C ILE A 218 -8.04 15.90 -12.51
N PHE A 219 -6.92 15.68 -13.18
CA PHE A 219 -5.71 15.15 -12.57
C PHE A 219 -4.82 16.33 -12.15
N LEU A 220 -4.56 16.46 -10.85
CA LEU A 220 -3.71 17.48 -10.28
C LEU A 220 -2.41 16.84 -9.77
N CYS A 221 -1.28 17.20 -10.37
CA CYS A 221 0.02 16.71 -9.94
C CYS A 221 0.50 17.44 -8.69
N ASN A 222 0.92 16.65 -7.69
CA ASN A 222 1.54 17.13 -6.46
C ASN A 222 3.02 16.72 -6.44
N ASP A 223 3.90 17.67 -6.71
CA ASP A 223 5.36 17.52 -6.67
C ASP A 223 5.97 17.77 -5.28
N GLY A 224 5.11 18.09 -4.28
CA GLY A 224 5.53 18.41 -2.91
C GLY A 224 5.88 19.88 -2.68
N GLN A 225 5.88 20.72 -3.70
CA GLN A 225 6.11 22.17 -3.58
C GLN A 225 4.79 22.97 -3.58
N MET A 226 3.71 22.35 -4.00
CA MET A 226 2.41 22.95 -4.20
C MET A 226 1.53 22.79 -2.96
N ASP A 227 0.89 23.87 -2.52
CA ASP A 227 -0.19 23.81 -1.54
C ASP A 227 -1.48 23.33 -2.20
N ILE A 228 -1.76 22.04 -2.07
CA ILE A 228 -2.90 21.39 -2.72
C ILE A 228 -4.23 22.00 -2.28
N ASP A 229 -4.40 22.36 -1.00
CA ASP A 229 -5.66 22.93 -0.50
C ASP A 229 -5.91 24.32 -1.10
N SER A 230 -4.87 25.13 -1.30
CA SER A 230 -4.96 26.40 -2.04
C SER A 230 -5.32 26.17 -3.49
N CYS A 231 -4.68 25.20 -4.16
CA CYS A 231 -4.98 24.85 -5.55
C CYS A 231 -6.43 24.37 -5.74
N LEU A 232 -6.93 23.55 -4.83
CA LEU A 232 -8.31 23.07 -4.85
C LEU A 232 -9.31 24.22 -4.65
N SER A 233 -9.00 25.15 -3.74
CA SER A 233 -9.82 26.34 -3.52
C SER A 233 -9.92 27.21 -4.77
N GLU A 234 -8.80 27.35 -5.49
CA GLU A 234 -8.78 28.08 -6.77
C GLU A 234 -9.49 27.34 -7.91
N LEU A 235 -9.35 26.01 -7.99
CA LEU A 235 -10.07 25.19 -8.97
C LEU A 235 -11.57 25.18 -8.72
N ALA A 236 -12.01 25.26 -7.46
CA ALA A 236 -13.43 25.30 -7.07
C ALA A 236 -14.20 26.49 -7.64
N GLU A 237 -13.50 27.57 -8.04
CA GLU A 237 -14.12 28.74 -8.69
C GLU A 237 -14.63 28.44 -10.11
N VAL A 238 -14.02 27.42 -10.77
CA VAL A 238 -14.27 27.14 -12.19
C VAL A 238 -14.77 25.72 -12.40
N TYR A 239 -14.30 24.73 -11.60
CA TYR A 239 -14.56 23.32 -11.79
C TYR A 239 -15.18 22.64 -10.56
N ASP A 240 -15.83 21.51 -10.76
CA ASP A 240 -16.30 20.67 -9.64
C ASP A 240 -15.14 19.87 -9.05
N VAL A 241 -14.64 20.29 -7.88
CA VAL A 241 -13.52 19.65 -7.18
C VAL A 241 -13.78 18.19 -6.76
N ARG A 242 -15.06 17.75 -6.73
CA ARG A 242 -15.41 16.35 -6.49
C ARG A 242 -14.93 15.42 -7.61
N ARG A 243 -14.42 15.97 -8.71
CA ARG A 243 -13.84 15.24 -9.85
C ARG A 243 -12.31 15.32 -9.87
N VAL A 244 -11.67 15.89 -8.84
CA VAL A 244 -10.22 16.03 -8.79
C VAL A 244 -9.58 14.75 -8.25
N VAL A 245 -8.61 14.26 -9.00
CA VAL A 245 -7.71 13.16 -8.59
C VAL A 245 -6.32 13.77 -8.39
N VAL A 246 -5.83 13.75 -7.15
CA VAL A 246 -4.46 14.19 -6.85
C VAL A 246 -3.48 13.08 -7.17
N CYS A 247 -2.51 13.37 -8.04
CA CYS A 247 -1.44 12.47 -8.44
C CYS A 247 -0.16 12.86 -7.71
N GLN A 248 0.42 11.99 -6.91
CA GLN A 248 1.59 12.31 -6.09
C GLN A 248 2.69 11.25 -6.14
N HIS A 249 3.93 11.67 -5.90
CA HIS A 249 5.05 10.76 -5.72
C HIS A 249 5.14 10.30 -4.27
N HIS A 250 5.47 9.03 -4.06
CA HIS A 250 5.55 8.42 -2.73
C HIS A 250 6.61 9.03 -1.80
N LEU A 251 7.61 9.73 -2.36
CA LEU A 251 8.72 10.34 -1.62
C LEU A 251 8.52 11.82 -1.30
N THR A 252 7.72 12.54 -2.08
CA THR A 252 7.71 14.01 -2.04
C THR A 252 6.55 14.63 -1.32
N SER A 253 5.44 13.91 -1.13
CA SER A 253 4.30 14.48 -0.43
C SER A 253 3.36 13.44 0.12
N SER A 254 2.83 13.72 1.28
CA SER A 254 1.71 12.99 1.89
C SER A 254 0.48 13.90 1.93
N TYR A 255 -0.14 14.17 0.78
CA TYR A 255 -1.47 14.75 0.82
C TYR A 255 -2.44 13.68 1.33
N THR A 256 -3.00 13.91 2.50
CA THR A 256 -3.85 12.94 3.22
C THR A 256 -5.29 13.41 3.34
N ASN A 257 -5.60 14.65 2.94
CA ASN A 257 -6.93 15.22 3.10
C ASN A 257 -7.86 14.79 1.95
N ALA A 258 -8.25 13.51 1.98
CA ALA A 258 -9.10 12.90 0.96
C ALA A 258 -10.56 13.41 0.98
N GLU A 259 -10.97 14.23 1.96
CA GLU A 259 -12.33 14.74 2.06
C GLU A 259 -12.65 15.78 0.97
N ASN A 260 -11.64 16.47 0.45
CA ASN A 260 -11.80 17.55 -0.52
C ASN A 260 -11.53 17.12 -1.97
N VAL A 261 -11.12 15.87 -2.21
CA VAL A 261 -10.82 15.35 -3.55
C VAL A 261 -11.48 13.99 -3.74
N HIS A 262 -11.67 13.62 -5.01
CA HIS A 262 -12.24 12.31 -5.32
C HIS A 262 -11.33 11.15 -4.94
N ALA A 263 -10.06 11.23 -5.32
CA ALA A 263 -9.07 10.20 -5.03
C ALA A 263 -7.65 10.79 -4.96
N VAL A 264 -6.77 10.10 -4.25
CA VAL A 264 -5.32 10.35 -4.26
C VAL A 264 -4.64 9.13 -4.86
N LEU A 265 -3.96 9.33 -5.98
CA LEU A 265 -3.14 8.32 -6.63
C LEU A 265 -1.68 8.58 -6.31
N THR A 266 -0.99 7.56 -5.80
CA THR A 266 0.46 7.60 -5.59
C THR A 266 1.14 6.80 -6.69
N GLN A 267 2.23 7.30 -7.25
CA GLN A 267 3.00 6.59 -8.28
C GLN A 267 3.35 5.15 -7.88
N PRO A 268 3.35 4.21 -8.83
CA PRO A 268 2.97 4.34 -10.24
C PRO A 268 1.46 4.49 -10.39
N PHE A 269 1.02 5.38 -11.28
CA PHE A 269 -0.41 5.69 -11.53
C PHE A 269 -1.12 4.64 -12.39
N LEU A 270 -0.58 3.46 -12.51
CA LEU A 270 -0.88 2.50 -13.54
C LEU A 270 -1.87 1.41 -13.08
N GLY A 271 -2.52 0.79 -14.05
CA GLY A 271 -3.27 -0.44 -13.88
C GLY A 271 -4.54 -0.32 -13.05
N ASN A 272 -4.73 -1.28 -12.13
CA ASN A 272 -5.98 -1.40 -11.37
C ASN A 272 -6.27 -0.20 -10.47
N ARG A 273 -5.27 0.51 -9.97
CA ARG A 273 -5.48 1.69 -9.13
C ARG A 273 -6.08 2.84 -9.92
N PHE A 274 -5.53 3.12 -11.12
CA PHE A 274 -6.07 4.13 -12.01
C PHE A 274 -7.49 3.76 -12.43
N LYS A 275 -7.70 2.52 -12.90
CA LYS A 275 -9.01 2.01 -13.27
C LYS A 275 -10.02 2.15 -12.13
N HIS A 276 -9.65 1.76 -10.91
CA HIS A 276 -10.53 1.87 -9.74
C HIS A 276 -10.91 3.32 -9.42
N ALA A 277 -9.93 4.25 -9.48
CA ALA A 277 -10.21 5.66 -9.26
C ALA A 277 -11.22 6.21 -10.28
N ILE A 278 -11.09 5.84 -11.56
CA ILE A 278 -12.02 6.26 -12.62
C ILE A 278 -13.41 5.59 -12.44
N GLU A 279 -13.47 4.30 -12.08
CA GLU A 279 -14.73 3.61 -11.84
C GLU A 279 -15.50 4.16 -10.62
N GLU A 280 -14.80 4.61 -9.60
CA GLU A 280 -15.43 5.26 -8.43
C GLU A 280 -16.05 6.62 -8.79
N LEU A 281 -15.41 7.40 -9.67
CA LEU A 281 -16.01 8.62 -10.22
C LEU A 281 -17.37 8.35 -10.88
N ALA A 282 -17.47 7.25 -11.62
CA ALA A 282 -18.70 6.83 -12.28
C ALA A 282 -19.84 6.48 -11.28
N LYS A 283 -19.51 6.06 -10.07
CA LYS A 283 -20.51 5.75 -9.03
C LYS A 283 -21.08 7.02 -8.37
N VAL A 284 -20.29 8.08 -8.27
CA VAL A 284 -20.73 9.37 -7.68
C VAL A 284 -21.83 9.98 -8.52
N GLU A 285 -21.74 9.95 -9.85
CA GLU A 285 -22.79 10.49 -10.73
C GLU A 285 -24.12 9.70 -10.66
N LYS A 286 -24.06 8.37 -10.52
CA LYS A 286 -25.28 7.55 -10.37
C LYS A 286 -26.04 7.83 -9.07
N ASN A 287 -25.35 8.22 -8.02
CA ASN A 287 -25.97 8.59 -6.75
C ASN A 287 -26.57 9.99 -6.81
N THR A 288 -25.93 10.96 -7.46
CA THR A 288 -26.49 12.32 -7.66
C THR A 288 -27.73 12.34 -8.54
N LEU A 289 -27.83 11.48 -9.55
CA LEU A 289 -29.02 11.36 -10.39
C LEU A 289 -30.20 10.70 -9.66
N ARG A 290 -29.95 9.79 -8.70
CA ARG A 290 -31.01 9.22 -7.85
C ARG A 290 -31.48 10.21 -6.80
N ASP A 291 -30.60 11.05 -6.26
CA ASP A 291 -30.96 12.04 -5.24
C ASP A 291 -31.73 13.24 -5.80
N ASN A 292 -31.58 13.59 -7.07
CA ASN A 292 -32.29 14.70 -7.71
C ASN A 292 -33.75 14.39 -8.07
N VAL A 293 -34.17 13.13 -8.08
CA VAL A 293 -35.59 12.75 -8.39
C VAL A 293 -36.46 12.60 -7.12
N THR A 294 -35.85 12.52 -5.94
CA THR A 294 -36.59 12.28 -4.68
C THR A 294 -36.50 13.39 -3.63
N ASN A 295 -35.80 14.49 -3.87
CA ASN A 295 -35.46 15.46 -2.81
C ASN A 295 -35.88 16.92 -3.05
N ILE A 296 -37.17 17.18 -3.36
CA ILE A 296 -37.78 18.49 -3.04
C ILE A 296 -38.52 18.47 -1.69
N ALA A 297 -38.70 17.30 -1.05
CA ALA A 297 -39.49 17.18 0.16
C ALA A 297 -38.73 16.75 1.43
N SER A 298 -37.45 16.49 1.39
CA SER A 298 -36.72 15.97 2.57
C SER A 298 -35.31 16.51 2.78
N ARG A 299 -35.08 17.81 2.52
CA ARG A 299 -33.80 18.48 2.82
C ARG A 299 -33.68 18.88 4.31
N ALA A 300 -34.34 18.18 5.20
CA ALA A 300 -34.29 18.44 6.63
C ALA A 300 -33.94 17.22 7.50
N GLU A 301 -33.59 16.08 6.98
CA GLU A 301 -33.14 14.94 7.80
C GLU A 301 -32.56 13.83 6.94
N SER A 302 -31.28 13.94 6.54
CA SER A 302 -30.40 12.81 6.36
C SER A 302 -29.01 13.15 6.90
N LYS A 303 -28.95 13.33 8.23
CA LYS A 303 -27.77 12.93 8.97
C LYS A 303 -27.59 11.45 8.65
N ILE A 304 -26.49 11.10 7.91
CA ILE A 304 -25.91 9.77 8.03
C ILE A 304 -25.88 9.52 9.52
N SER A 305 -26.58 8.51 9.98
CA SER A 305 -26.53 8.05 11.35
C SER A 305 -25.07 7.67 11.60
N ARG A 306 -24.25 8.63 12.11
CA ARG A 306 -23.00 8.29 12.76
C ARG A 306 -23.40 7.32 13.84
N THR A 307 -22.98 6.09 13.69
CA THR A 307 -23.03 5.17 14.80
C THR A 307 -22.17 5.83 15.87
N HIS A 308 -22.74 6.35 16.93
CA HIS A 308 -21.98 6.92 18.08
C HIS A 308 -21.19 5.82 18.82
N ARG A 309 -20.70 4.84 18.09
CA ARG A 309 -19.93 3.72 18.61
C ARG A 309 -18.46 4.08 18.60
N ARG A 310 -17.81 3.83 19.71
CA ARG A 310 -16.41 4.19 19.94
C ARG A 310 -15.56 2.94 20.11
N ILE A 311 -14.49 2.84 19.32
CA ILE A 311 -13.58 1.69 19.29
C ILE A 311 -12.24 2.07 19.90
N LEU A 312 -11.66 1.24 20.74
CA LEU A 312 -10.27 1.37 21.19
C LEU A 312 -9.37 0.52 20.29
N ILE A 313 -8.33 1.13 19.75
CA ILE A 313 -7.28 0.46 18.99
C ILE A 313 -6.04 0.37 19.88
N ALA A 314 -5.62 -0.83 20.26
CA ALA A 314 -4.36 -1.08 20.96
C ALA A 314 -3.43 -1.82 20.01
N GLU A 315 -2.44 -1.11 19.48
CA GLU A 315 -1.52 -1.56 18.43
C GLU A 315 -0.22 -0.76 18.53
N ASP A 316 0.93 -1.41 18.53
CA ASP A 316 2.23 -0.71 18.66
C ASP A 316 2.80 -0.25 17.32
N ASN A 317 2.37 -0.85 16.23
CA ASN A 317 2.85 -0.52 14.88
C ASN A 317 2.03 0.63 14.28
N LEU A 318 2.67 1.77 14.04
CA LEU A 318 2.05 2.97 13.45
C LEU A 318 1.34 2.73 12.12
N MET A 319 1.82 1.79 11.29
CA MET A 319 1.18 1.47 10.03
C MET A 319 -0.14 0.70 10.26
N ASN A 320 -0.13 -0.26 11.18
CA ASN A 320 -1.34 -1.01 11.53
C ASN A 320 -2.37 -0.11 12.22
N GLN A 321 -1.93 0.84 13.07
CA GLN A 321 -2.80 1.88 13.64
C GLN A 321 -3.50 2.68 12.53
N LYS A 322 -2.75 3.14 11.50
CA LYS A 322 -3.30 3.88 10.37
C LYS A 322 -4.27 3.04 9.53
N ILE A 323 -4.00 1.76 9.33
CA ILE A 323 -4.91 0.86 8.59
C ILE A 323 -6.22 0.67 9.35
N ALA A 324 -6.15 0.39 10.65
CA ALA A 324 -7.32 0.21 11.50
C ALA A 324 -8.16 1.49 11.59
N SER A 325 -7.52 2.64 11.84
CA SER A 325 -8.19 3.95 11.90
C SER A 325 -8.86 4.30 10.56
N PHE A 326 -8.17 4.10 9.44
CA PHE A 326 -8.74 4.34 8.11
C PHE A 326 -10.02 3.51 7.86
N PHE A 327 -10.02 2.23 8.27
CA PHE A 327 -11.23 1.41 8.14
C PHE A 327 -12.38 1.94 9.01
N LEU A 328 -12.09 2.34 10.25
CA LEU A 328 -13.08 2.86 11.18
C LEU A 328 -13.62 4.23 10.75
N ASP A 329 -12.75 5.14 10.29
CA ASP A 329 -13.13 6.45 9.74
C ASP A 329 -14.09 6.30 8.57
N LYS A 330 -13.75 5.41 7.62
CA LYS A 330 -14.59 5.15 6.43
C LYS A 330 -15.97 4.63 6.80
N ALA A 331 -16.11 3.93 7.92
CA ALA A 331 -17.36 3.39 8.41
C ALA A 331 -18.08 4.29 9.43
N GLY A 332 -17.50 5.45 9.79
CA GLY A 332 -18.09 6.44 10.68
C GLY A 332 -18.05 6.08 12.16
N TYR A 333 -17.07 5.27 12.60
CA TYR A 333 -16.80 4.97 14.00
C TYR A 333 -15.88 6.01 14.62
N ASP A 334 -16.16 6.42 15.85
CA ASP A 334 -15.19 7.14 16.67
C ASP A 334 -14.14 6.16 17.24
N TYR A 335 -12.90 6.58 17.42
CA TYR A 335 -11.88 5.70 17.99
C TYR A 335 -10.86 6.44 18.85
N LEU A 336 -10.15 5.68 19.67
CA LEU A 336 -8.96 6.08 20.41
C LEU A 336 -7.84 5.12 20.06
N ILE A 337 -6.62 5.62 19.84
CA ILE A 337 -5.44 4.79 19.57
C ILE A 337 -4.54 4.78 20.80
N THR A 338 -4.05 3.59 21.16
CA THR A 338 -3.04 3.36 22.19
C THR A 338 -1.93 2.49 21.63
N SER A 339 -0.69 2.70 22.09
CA SER A 339 0.49 2.05 21.53
C SER A 339 0.94 0.80 22.30
N ASN A 340 0.24 0.43 23.36
CA ASN A 340 0.51 -0.77 24.15
C ASN A 340 -0.69 -1.12 25.06
N GLY A 341 -0.64 -2.33 25.63
CA GLY A 341 -1.72 -2.82 26.49
C GLY A 341 -1.90 -2.06 27.80
N GLN A 342 -0.84 -1.41 28.33
CA GLN A 342 -0.95 -0.61 29.53
C GLN A 342 -1.77 0.66 29.30
N GLU A 343 -1.52 1.36 28.19
CA GLU A 343 -2.29 2.54 27.81
C GLU A 343 -3.76 2.19 27.55
N ALA A 344 -4.02 1.03 26.94
CA ALA A 344 -5.39 0.55 26.73
C ALA A 344 -6.10 0.27 28.06
N LEU A 345 -5.43 -0.37 29.02
CA LEU A 345 -5.96 -0.59 30.37
C LEU A 345 -6.21 0.74 31.10
N ASP A 346 -5.29 1.67 30.99
CA ASP A 346 -5.39 2.99 31.62
C ASP A 346 -6.59 3.79 31.09
N ALA A 347 -6.85 3.76 29.78
CA ALA A 347 -8.01 4.41 29.17
C ALA A 347 -9.32 3.88 29.75
N ILE A 348 -9.45 2.56 29.85
CA ILE A 348 -10.65 1.90 30.41
C ILE A 348 -10.80 2.18 31.90
N THR A 349 -9.72 2.11 32.67
CA THR A 349 -9.77 2.31 34.12
C THR A 349 -10.01 3.77 34.51
N LYS A 350 -9.70 4.74 33.64
CA LYS A 350 -10.07 6.16 33.78
C LYS A 350 -11.55 6.44 33.50
N GLY A 351 -12.32 5.43 33.08
CA GLY A 351 -13.73 5.54 32.85
C GLY A 351 -14.14 5.84 31.42
N GLU A 352 -13.21 5.77 30.45
CA GLU A 352 -13.57 5.86 29.03
C GLU A 352 -14.36 4.62 28.62
N GLN A 353 -15.42 4.83 27.85
CA GLN A 353 -16.30 3.74 27.39
C GLN A 353 -16.04 3.47 25.91
N PHE A 354 -15.94 2.20 25.59
CA PHE A 354 -15.77 1.71 24.22
C PHE A 354 -16.77 0.57 23.96
N ASP A 355 -17.27 0.51 22.74
CA ASP A 355 -18.15 -0.58 22.30
C ASP A 355 -17.35 -1.83 21.98
N ALA A 356 -16.12 -1.66 21.47
CA ALA A 356 -15.17 -2.74 21.26
C ALA A 356 -13.71 -2.26 21.38
N ILE A 357 -12.83 -3.23 21.53
CA ILE A 357 -11.36 -3.04 21.56
C ILE A 357 -10.76 -3.93 20.48
N LEU A 358 -10.02 -3.35 19.55
CA LEU A 358 -9.11 -4.05 18.65
C LEU A 358 -7.77 -4.16 19.38
N MET A 359 -7.40 -5.36 19.82
CA MET A 359 -6.26 -5.61 20.70
C MET A 359 -5.19 -6.43 19.98
N ASP A 360 -4.04 -5.84 19.67
CA ASP A 360 -2.89 -6.61 19.21
C ASP A 360 -2.42 -7.56 20.32
N CYS A 361 -2.16 -8.80 19.95
CA CYS A 361 -1.66 -9.81 20.88
C CYS A 361 -0.23 -9.53 21.33
N MET A 362 0.60 -8.94 20.47
CA MET A 362 2.03 -8.75 20.72
C MET A 362 2.38 -7.26 20.73
N MET A 363 2.55 -6.69 21.92
CA MET A 363 2.91 -5.29 22.11
C MET A 363 4.00 -5.14 23.18
N PRO A 364 4.84 -4.10 23.10
CA PRO A 364 5.80 -3.78 24.16
C PRO A 364 5.08 -3.30 25.44
N VAL A 365 5.80 -3.26 26.56
CA VAL A 365 5.35 -2.81 27.90
C VAL A 365 4.32 -3.77 28.49
N MET A 366 3.18 -3.96 27.84
CA MET A 366 2.14 -4.92 28.21
C MET A 366 1.53 -5.52 26.95
N ASP A 367 1.61 -6.84 26.79
CA ASP A 367 0.99 -7.58 25.69
C ASP A 367 -0.53 -7.61 25.79
N GLY A 368 -1.20 -7.92 24.66
CA GLY A 368 -2.65 -7.91 24.59
C GLY A 368 -3.35 -8.97 25.43
N LEU A 369 -2.71 -10.13 25.64
CA LEU A 369 -3.26 -11.19 26.48
C LEU A 369 -3.28 -10.76 27.94
N THR A 370 -2.20 -10.15 28.40
CA THR A 370 -2.07 -9.62 29.77
C THR A 370 -3.03 -8.45 29.97
N ALA A 371 -3.07 -7.50 29.03
CA ALA A 371 -4.00 -6.37 29.06
C ALA A 371 -5.47 -6.84 29.16
N THR A 372 -5.83 -7.83 28.34
CA THR A 372 -7.19 -8.43 28.38
C THR A 372 -7.52 -9.01 29.74
N LYS A 373 -6.63 -9.78 30.34
CA LYS A 373 -6.85 -10.36 31.68
C LYS A 373 -7.06 -9.29 32.75
N GLU A 374 -6.28 -8.21 32.70
CA GLU A 374 -6.40 -7.09 33.66
C GLU A 374 -7.70 -6.30 33.43
N ILE A 375 -8.09 -6.04 32.17
CA ILE A 375 -9.38 -5.42 31.83
C ILE A 375 -10.52 -6.29 32.37
N ARG A 376 -10.51 -7.59 32.15
CA ARG A 376 -11.55 -8.51 32.65
C ARG A 376 -11.65 -8.55 34.18
N ARG A 377 -10.49 -8.46 34.88
CA ARG A 377 -10.45 -8.35 36.36
C ARG A 377 -11.08 -7.04 36.82
N TRP A 378 -10.74 -5.94 36.17
CA TRP A 378 -11.25 -4.63 36.49
C TRP A 378 -12.77 -4.55 36.25
N GLU A 379 -13.28 -4.99 35.09
CA GLU A 379 -14.70 -5.05 34.78
C GLU A 379 -15.49 -5.83 35.84
N LYS A 380 -14.97 -6.98 36.25
CA LYS A 380 -15.58 -7.81 37.31
C LYS A 380 -15.56 -7.10 38.68
N LYS A 381 -14.50 -6.36 39.00
CA LYS A 381 -14.37 -5.63 40.26
C LYS A 381 -15.32 -4.46 40.36
N VAL A 382 -15.50 -3.72 39.26
CA VAL A 382 -16.38 -2.54 39.19
C VAL A 382 -17.83 -2.91 38.92
N GLY A 383 -18.08 -4.09 38.39
CA GLY A 383 -19.44 -4.56 38.04
C GLY A 383 -19.99 -3.91 36.79
N CYS A 384 -19.13 -3.43 35.86
CA CYS A 384 -19.55 -2.83 34.61
C CYS A 384 -19.81 -3.89 33.51
N LYS A 385 -20.46 -3.44 32.42
CA LYS A 385 -20.67 -4.28 31.24
C LYS A 385 -19.34 -4.70 30.62
N LYS A 386 -19.25 -5.97 30.23
CA LYS A 386 -18.11 -6.52 29.52
C LYS A 386 -17.95 -5.86 28.16
N THR A 387 -16.79 -5.23 27.89
CA THR A 387 -16.44 -4.64 26.59
C THR A 387 -16.03 -5.74 25.62
N THR A 388 -16.47 -5.70 24.38
CA THR A 388 -16.07 -6.68 23.36
C THR A 388 -14.59 -6.50 23.03
N ILE A 389 -13.76 -7.55 23.14
CA ILE A 389 -12.33 -7.51 22.82
C ILE A 389 -12.05 -8.45 21.64
N ILE A 390 -11.52 -7.89 20.56
CA ILE A 390 -11.17 -8.61 19.35
C ILE A 390 -9.65 -8.70 19.27
N ALA A 391 -9.11 -9.92 19.28
CA ALA A 391 -7.68 -10.15 19.11
C ALA A 391 -7.25 -9.81 17.68
N LEU A 392 -6.19 -9.04 17.51
CA LEU A 392 -5.46 -8.91 16.25
C LEU A 392 -4.22 -9.78 16.35
N THR A 393 -4.14 -10.87 15.59
CA THR A 393 -3.05 -11.86 15.73
C THR A 393 -2.33 -12.11 14.41
N ALA A 394 -1.00 -12.21 14.46
CA ALA A 394 -0.18 -12.63 13.32
C ALA A 394 -0.18 -14.15 13.10
N SER A 395 -0.64 -14.94 14.10
CA SER A 395 -0.67 -16.40 14.06
C SER A 395 -2.10 -16.91 13.98
N VAL A 396 -2.33 -17.91 13.16
CA VAL A 396 -3.60 -18.66 13.04
C VAL A 396 -3.51 -20.05 13.62
N LEU A 397 -2.47 -20.34 14.43
CA LEU A 397 -2.33 -21.63 15.10
C LEU A 397 -3.43 -21.78 16.15
N GLU A 398 -3.98 -22.98 16.25
CA GLU A 398 -5.06 -23.28 17.20
C GLU A 398 -4.70 -22.95 18.66
N GLU A 399 -3.43 -23.15 19.02
CA GLU A 399 -2.92 -22.85 20.36
C GLU A 399 -2.94 -21.35 20.68
N ASP A 400 -2.56 -20.49 19.72
CA ASP A 400 -2.56 -19.03 19.89
C ASP A 400 -3.98 -18.48 19.97
N ILE A 401 -4.88 -19.00 19.14
CA ILE A 401 -6.31 -18.66 19.19
C ILE A 401 -6.90 -19.09 20.52
N HIS A 402 -6.57 -20.30 21.00
CA HIS A 402 -7.02 -20.79 22.31
C HIS A 402 -6.56 -19.88 23.44
N ASN A 403 -5.32 -19.41 23.40
CA ASN A 403 -4.74 -18.50 24.38
C ASN A 403 -5.49 -17.13 24.41
N CYS A 404 -5.90 -16.60 23.25
CA CYS A 404 -6.71 -15.39 23.16
C CYS A 404 -8.05 -15.56 23.89
N PHE A 405 -8.78 -16.63 23.61
CA PHE A 405 -10.05 -16.90 24.27
C PHE A 405 -9.88 -17.22 25.76
N ALA A 406 -8.82 -17.95 26.15
CA ALA A 406 -8.50 -18.21 27.55
C ALA A 406 -8.15 -16.94 28.33
N ALA A 407 -7.57 -15.92 27.68
CA ALA A 407 -7.35 -14.60 28.27
C ALA A 407 -8.65 -13.82 28.46
N GLY A 408 -9.73 -14.16 27.76
CA GLY A 408 -11.05 -13.52 27.86
C GLY A 408 -11.41 -12.65 26.67
N MET A 409 -10.73 -12.78 25.52
CA MET A 409 -11.11 -12.13 24.26
C MET A 409 -12.37 -12.78 23.67
N ASP A 410 -13.17 -12.03 22.92
CA ASP A 410 -14.48 -12.47 22.45
C ASP A 410 -14.43 -12.95 20.99
N ALA A 411 -13.44 -12.49 20.21
CA ALA A 411 -13.22 -12.87 18.83
C ALA A 411 -11.74 -12.68 18.45
N TYR A 412 -11.38 -13.12 17.25
CA TYR A 412 -10.04 -12.86 16.69
C TYR A 412 -10.13 -12.48 15.22
N LEU A 413 -9.12 -11.73 14.75
CA LEU A 413 -8.96 -11.31 13.37
C LEU A 413 -7.47 -11.48 12.98
N PRO A 414 -7.15 -12.39 12.04
CA PRO A 414 -5.76 -12.63 11.66
C PRO A 414 -5.19 -11.48 10.83
N LYS A 415 -3.96 -11.07 11.13
CA LYS A 415 -3.21 -10.08 10.35
C LYS A 415 -2.48 -10.76 9.18
N PRO A 416 -2.46 -10.16 7.96
CA PRO A 416 -3.13 -8.92 7.57
C PRO A 416 -4.63 -9.12 7.27
N TYR A 417 -5.47 -8.22 7.75
CA TYR A 417 -6.92 -8.27 7.51
C TYR A 417 -7.39 -7.16 6.57
N LYS A 418 -8.53 -7.41 5.92
CA LYS A 418 -9.20 -6.46 5.03
C LYS A 418 -10.38 -5.79 5.74
N SER A 419 -10.82 -4.63 5.24
CA SER A 419 -11.95 -3.91 5.81
C SER A 419 -13.24 -4.76 5.87
N ASN A 420 -13.53 -5.54 4.81
CA ASN A 420 -14.71 -6.41 4.80
C ASN A 420 -14.69 -7.46 5.93
N GLN A 421 -13.53 -8.07 6.21
CA GLN A 421 -13.39 -9.07 7.29
C GLN A 421 -13.65 -8.43 8.67
N LEU A 422 -13.14 -7.20 8.89
CA LEU A 422 -13.37 -6.47 10.12
C LEU A 422 -14.87 -6.15 10.32
N PHE A 423 -15.54 -5.66 9.26
CA PHE A 423 -16.95 -5.29 9.36
C PHE A 423 -17.90 -6.49 9.36
N GLU A 424 -17.57 -7.60 8.71
CA GLU A 424 -18.28 -8.86 8.85
C GLU A 424 -18.25 -9.32 10.32
N LEU A 425 -17.07 -9.28 10.94
CA LEU A 425 -16.93 -9.61 12.36
C LEU A 425 -17.70 -8.63 13.27
N PHE A 426 -17.70 -7.33 12.96
CA PHE A 426 -18.50 -6.34 13.68
C PHE A 426 -20.00 -6.62 13.58
N ASN A 427 -20.48 -7.05 12.41
CA ASN A 427 -21.87 -7.47 12.22
C ASN A 427 -22.21 -8.70 13.07
N GLU A 428 -21.36 -9.73 13.07
CA GLU A 428 -21.54 -10.93 13.89
C GLU A 428 -21.61 -10.60 15.39
N LEU A 429 -20.77 -9.66 15.84
CA LEU A 429 -20.71 -9.20 17.23
C LEU A 429 -21.74 -8.11 17.57
N LYS A 430 -22.62 -7.74 16.62
CA LYS A 430 -23.61 -6.67 16.75
C LYS A 430 -23.03 -5.30 17.09
N LEU A 431 -21.86 -5.03 16.54
CA LEU A 431 -21.12 -3.76 16.65
C LEU A 431 -21.32 -2.86 15.41
N ALA A 432 -22.01 -3.32 14.39
CA ALA A 432 -22.33 -2.59 13.16
C ALA A 432 -23.63 -1.76 13.32
#